data_456d5251407f214677acc8be578de387
#
_entry.id   456d5251407f214677acc8be578de387
#
_cell.length_a   1.000
_cell.length_b   1.000
_cell.length_c   1.000
_cell.angle_alpha   90.00
_cell.angle_beta   90.00
_cell.angle_gamma   90.00
#
_symmetry.space_group_name_H-M   'P 1'
#
loop_
_entity.id
_entity.type
_entity.pdbx_description
1 polymer ?
#
loop_
_entity_poly.entity_id
_entity_poly.type
_entity_poly.pdbx_seq_one_letter_code
_entity_poly.pdbx_strand_id
1 'polypeptide(L)'
;MRRMERQLEFQQILEILKDASFGDLAFLDHGRPAVVPLSFGFQPEEGEQLAFFFHSAPEGRKIEALRANPAASFSVVSRADVVLVEPACRSTMHYASVIADGEISELTTPAEKAAALDLIMNHYGAAGHFDYPAPMLERTAILKLTVASVSGKSNCR
;
A
#
# COMPACT_ATOMS: atom_id res chain seq x y z
N MET A 1 13.89 -18.16 12.28
CA MET A 1 13.25 -17.82 13.57
C MET A 1 12.56 -16.47 13.42
N ARG A 2 11.25 -16.37 13.59
CA ARG A 2 10.54 -15.07 13.56
C ARG A 2 10.89 -14.30 14.83
N ARG A 3 11.39 -13.06 14.68
CA ARG A 3 11.62 -12.14 15.81
C ARG A 3 10.28 -11.52 16.18
N MET A 4 9.54 -12.18 17.06
CA MET A 4 8.21 -11.73 17.49
C MET A 4 8.24 -10.38 18.22
N GLU A 5 9.35 -10.07 18.88
CA GLU A 5 9.56 -8.77 19.53
C GLU A 5 9.54 -7.54 18.60
N ARG A 6 9.51 -7.75 17.28
CA ARG A 6 9.43 -6.70 16.25
C ARG A 6 8.06 -6.60 15.58
N GLN A 7 7.12 -7.44 15.98
CA GLN A 7 5.75 -7.35 15.52
C GLN A 7 5.06 -6.13 16.13
N LEU A 8 4.28 -5.43 15.31
CA LEU A 8 3.62 -4.18 15.68
C LEU A 8 2.11 -4.39 15.86
N GLU A 9 1.54 -3.61 16.77
CA GLU A 9 0.09 -3.48 16.91
C GLU A 9 -0.50 -2.67 15.74
N PHE A 10 -1.80 -2.83 15.51
CA PHE A 10 -2.48 -2.20 14.36
C PHE A 10 -2.30 -0.68 14.30
N GLN A 11 -2.39 0.01 15.45
CA GLN A 11 -2.19 1.46 15.51
C GLN A 11 -0.78 1.88 15.05
N GLN A 12 0.24 1.12 15.40
CA GLN A 12 1.62 1.36 14.97
C GLN A 12 1.79 1.12 13.47
N ILE A 13 1.06 0.15 12.91
CA ILE A 13 1.00 -0.08 11.45
C ILE A 13 0.46 1.16 10.74
N LEU A 14 -0.65 1.75 11.25
CA LEU A 14 -1.22 2.96 10.65
C LEU A 14 -0.25 4.16 10.69
N GLU A 15 0.56 4.30 11.72
CA GLU A 15 1.60 5.34 11.79
C GLU A 15 2.67 5.15 10.72
N ILE A 16 3.16 3.92 10.53
CA ILE A 16 4.10 3.62 9.45
C ILE A 16 3.51 3.98 8.08
N LEU A 17 2.25 3.65 7.84
CA LEU A 17 1.58 3.94 6.59
C LEU A 17 1.45 5.45 6.34
N LYS A 18 1.17 6.25 7.38
CA LYS A 18 1.10 7.72 7.28
C LYS A 18 2.41 8.35 6.85
N ASP A 19 3.54 7.79 7.29
CA ASP A 19 4.88 8.33 7.02
C ASP A 19 5.46 7.88 5.68
N ALA A 20 4.86 6.88 5.03
CA ALA A 20 5.39 6.29 3.82
C ALA A 20 4.94 7.04 2.56
N SER A 21 5.87 7.25 1.62
CA SER A 21 5.61 7.99 0.38
C SER A 21 5.05 7.13 -0.76
N PHE A 22 5.39 5.85 -0.79
CA PHE A 22 4.94 4.87 -1.79
C PHE A 22 5.12 3.46 -1.25
N GLY A 23 4.62 2.48 -1.96
CA GLY A 23 4.86 1.08 -1.69
C GLY A 23 4.92 0.26 -2.97
N ASP A 24 5.28 -1.00 -2.84
CA ASP A 24 5.42 -1.95 -3.93
C ASP A 24 4.25 -2.92 -3.96
N LEU A 25 3.46 -2.89 -5.03
CA LEU A 25 2.38 -3.83 -5.27
C LEU A 25 2.93 -5.05 -6.02
N ALA A 26 2.91 -6.20 -5.38
CA ALA A 26 3.28 -7.49 -5.95
C ALA A 26 2.02 -8.24 -6.40
N PHE A 27 2.07 -8.86 -7.57
CA PHE A 27 0.97 -9.62 -8.17
C PHE A 27 1.52 -10.72 -9.10
N LEU A 28 0.65 -11.56 -9.62
CA LEU A 28 1.02 -12.59 -10.58
C LEU A 28 0.63 -12.18 -12.00
N ASP A 29 1.60 -12.20 -12.90
CA ASP A 29 1.41 -11.98 -14.32
C ASP A 29 1.75 -13.26 -15.08
N HIS A 30 0.74 -13.93 -15.63
CA HIS A 30 0.89 -15.24 -16.29
C HIS A 30 1.65 -16.26 -15.41
N GLY A 31 1.36 -16.27 -14.09
CA GLY A 31 1.98 -17.16 -13.12
C GLY A 31 3.40 -16.75 -12.70
N ARG A 32 3.91 -15.60 -13.15
CA ARG A 32 5.21 -15.05 -12.75
C ARG A 32 5.02 -13.89 -11.77
N PRO A 33 5.81 -13.81 -10.70
CA PRO A 33 5.81 -12.65 -9.83
C PRO A 33 6.13 -11.37 -10.60
N ALA A 34 5.34 -10.33 -10.37
CA ALA A 34 5.57 -8.98 -10.88
C ALA A 34 5.41 -7.99 -9.74
N VAL A 35 6.14 -6.87 -9.83
CA VAL A 35 6.13 -5.80 -8.81
C VAL A 35 6.05 -4.46 -9.52
N VAL A 36 5.30 -3.53 -8.94
CA VAL A 36 5.22 -2.14 -9.40
C VAL A 36 5.17 -1.19 -8.21
N PRO A 37 6.03 -0.15 -8.17
CA PRO A 37 5.92 0.91 -7.17
C PRO A 37 4.70 1.80 -7.48
N LEU A 38 3.91 2.10 -6.45
CA LEU A 38 2.70 2.92 -6.56
C LEU A 38 2.60 3.91 -5.39
N SER A 39 2.13 5.11 -5.70
CA SER A 39 1.53 5.97 -4.68
C SER A 39 0.20 5.38 -4.23
N PHE A 40 -0.20 5.65 -2.99
CA PHE A 40 -1.37 5.02 -2.40
C PHE A 40 -2.13 5.96 -1.47
N GLY A 41 -3.40 5.66 -1.26
CA GLY A 41 -4.17 6.07 -0.10
C GLY A 41 -4.57 4.83 0.70
N PHE A 42 -4.93 5.01 1.95
CA PHE A 42 -5.43 3.91 2.76
C PHE A 42 -6.54 4.38 3.69
N GLN A 43 -7.36 3.44 4.11
CA GLN A 43 -8.45 3.66 5.04
C GLN A 43 -8.52 2.49 6.03
N PRO A 44 -8.42 2.77 7.36
CA PRO A 44 -8.80 1.80 8.37
C PRO A 44 -10.32 1.57 8.30
N GLU A 45 -10.71 0.31 8.42
CA GLU A 45 -12.12 -0.11 8.49
C GLU A 45 -12.41 -0.71 9.88
N GLU A 46 -13.66 -1.08 10.17
CA GLU A 46 -14.03 -1.68 11.46
C GLU A 46 -13.29 -3.01 11.71
N GLY A 47 -13.00 -3.31 12.97
CA GLY A 47 -12.35 -4.58 13.36
C GLY A 47 -10.89 -4.72 12.96
N GLU A 48 -10.14 -3.61 12.95
CA GLU A 48 -8.72 -3.57 12.53
C GLU A 48 -8.49 -4.03 11.09
N GLN A 49 -9.50 -3.86 10.24
CA GLN A 49 -9.38 -4.07 8.81
C GLN A 49 -8.77 -2.85 8.12
N LEU A 50 -8.26 -3.05 6.92
CA LEU A 50 -7.56 -2.04 6.16
C LEU A 50 -7.87 -2.19 4.68
N ALA A 51 -7.99 -1.06 3.99
CA ALA A 51 -8.04 -1.03 2.54
C ALA A 51 -6.99 -0.04 2.01
N PHE A 52 -6.36 -0.40 0.89
CA PHE A 52 -5.50 0.49 0.12
C PHE A 52 -6.14 0.85 -1.21
N PHE A 53 -5.82 2.05 -1.68
CA PHE A 53 -6.34 2.59 -2.93
C PHE A 53 -5.18 3.07 -3.82
N PHE A 54 -5.26 2.71 -5.09
CA PHE A 54 -4.26 3.06 -6.09
C PHE A 54 -4.93 3.61 -7.35
N HIS A 55 -4.30 4.57 -8.00
CA HIS A 55 -4.72 5.01 -9.33
C HIS A 55 -3.79 4.42 -10.41
N SER A 56 -4.33 4.20 -11.58
CA SER A 56 -3.61 3.62 -12.72
C SER A 56 -4.23 4.04 -14.03
N ALA A 57 -3.50 3.85 -15.14
CA ALA A 57 -4.12 3.79 -16.45
C ALA A 57 -5.14 2.63 -16.50
N PRO A 58 -6.24 2.76 -17.27
CA PRO A 58 -7.31 1.77 -17.31
C PRO A 58 -6.93 0.49 -18.06
N GLU A 59 -5.80 0.48 -18.73
CA GLU A 59 -5.29 -0.61 -19.54
C GLU A 59 -3.82 -0.88 -19.24
N GLY A 60 -3.34 -2.04 -19.66
CA GLY A 60 -1.95 -2.45 -19.58
C GLY A 60 -1.75 -3.68 -18.69
N ARG A 61 -0.52 -4.18 -18.75
CA ARG A 61 -0.10 -5.47 -18.16
C ARG A 61 -0.58 -5.69 -16.72
N LYS A 62 -0.43 -4.68 -15.86
CA LYS A 62 -0.85 -4.78 -14.45
C LYS A 62 -2.36 -4.99 -14.31
N ILE A 63 -3.14 -4.23 -15.07
CA ILE A 63 -4.62 -4.30 -15.02
C ILE A 63 -5.10 -5.65 -15.53
N GLU A 64 -4.57 -6.12 -16.65
CA GLU A 64 -4.91 -7.42 -17.23
C GLU A 64 -4.56 -8.57 -16.27
N ALA A 65 -3.38 -8.52 -15.67
CA ALA A 65 -2.92 -9.51 -14.71
C ALA A 65 -3.82 -9.57 -13.46
N LEU A 66 -4.16 -8.41 -12.89
CA LEU A 66 -5.02 -8.31 -11.70
C LEU A 66 -6.49 -8.69 -11.98
N ARG A 67 -6.98 -8.45 -13.19
CA ARG A 67 -8.30 -8.98 -13.62
C ARG A 67 -8.31 -10.50 -13.73
N ALA A 68 -7.21 -11.09 -14.20
CA ALA A 68 -7.07 -12.54 -14.31
C ALA A 68 -6.85 -13.22 -12.94
N ASN A 69 -6.09 -12.57 -12.05
CA ASN A 69 -5.82 -13.04 -10.69
C ASN A 69 -5.74 -11.85 -9.72
N PRO A 70 -6.76 -11.63 -8.89
CA PRO A 70 -6.84 -10.48 -8.00
C PRO A 70 -5.91 -10.55 -6.78
N ALA A 71 -5.29 -11.70 -6.50
CA ALA A 71 -4.41 -11.87 -5.35
C ALA A 71 -3.18 -10.95 -5.46
N ALA A 72 -2.95 -10.18 -4.42
CA ALA A 72 -1.86 -9.22 -4.38
C ALA A 72 -1.30 -9.05 -2.96
N SER A 73 -0.04 -8.64 -2.91
CA SER A 73 0.63 -8.20 -1.68
C SER A 73 1.13 -6.77 -1.86
N PHE A 74 0.95 -5.93 -0.86
CA PHE A 74 1.46 -4.57 -0.87
C PHE A 74 2.48 -4.38 0.24
N SER A 75 3.69 -3.99 -0.11
CA SER A 75 4.82 -3.77 0.80
C SER A 75 5.16 -2.29 0.89
N VAL A 76 5.23 -1.79 2.11
CA VAL A 76 5.56 -0.40 2.41
C VAL A 76 6.75 -0.36 3.35
N VAL A 77 7.71 0.51 3.07
CA VAL A 77 8.84 0.82 3.96
C VAL A 77 8.85 2.33 4.20
N SER A 78 8.61 2.75 5.43
CA SER A 78 8.63 4.18 5.79
C SER A 78 10.01 4.64 6.29
N ARG A 79 10.83 3.71 6.78
CA ARG A 79 12.16 3.99 7.29
C ARG A 79 13.15 2.89 6.96
N ALA A 80 14.38 3.26 6.58
CA ALA A 80 15.50 2.35 6.34
C ALA A 80 16.83 3.10 6.56
N ASP A 81 17.32 3.15 7.81
CA ASP A 81 18.54 3.85 8.20
C ASP A 81 19.63 2.86 8.58
N VAL A 82 20.75 2.89 7.88
CA VAL A 82 21.92 2.05 8.17
C VAL A 82 22.66 2.61 9.39
N VAL A 83 22.97 1.73 10.34
CA VAL A 83 23.80 2.03 11.51
C VAL A 83 25.08 1.19 11.45
N LEU A 84 26.19 1.85 11.15
CA LEU A 84 27.51 1.21 11.09
C LEU A 84 28.24 1.41 12.43
N VAL A 85 28.73 0.31 12.99
CA VAL A 85 29.50 0.28 14.25
C VAL A 85 30.63 -0.74 14.19
N GLU A 86 31.61 -0.58 15.06
CA GLU A 86 32.67 -1.59 15.24
C GLU A 86 32.33 -2.52 16.44
N PRO A 87 32.60 -3.81 16.32
CA PRO A 87 32.99 -4.54 15.09
C PRO A 87 31.82 -4.60 14.07
N ALA A 88 32.13 -4.69 12.80
CA ALA A 88 31.15 -4.60 11.69
C ALA A 88 29.95 -5.56 11.82
N CYS A 89 30.11 -6.72 12.43
CA CYS A 89 29.02 -7.67 12.69
C CYS A 89 27.92 -7.15 13.65
N ARG A 90 28.14 -6.03 14.33
CA ARG A 90 27.15 -5.33 15.16
C ARG A 90 26.39 -4.23 14.41
N SER A 91 26.81 -3.93 13.18
CA SER A 91 26.08 -2.99 12.32
C SER A 91 24.68 -3.52 12.04
N THR A 92 23.74 -2.61 11.88
CA THR A 92 22.32 -2.93 11.67
C THR A 92 21.63 -1.90 10.79
N MET A 93 20.37 -2.15 10.45
CA MET A 93 19.50 -1.17 9.83
C MET A 93 18.30 -0.93 10.75
N HIS A 94 18.03 0.33 11.07
CA HIS A 94 16.75 0.70 11.66
C HIS A 94 15.71 0.80 10.56
N TYR A 95 14.63 0.05 10.70
CA TYR A 95 13.57 0.01 9.68
C TYR A 95 12.18 -0.02 10.32
N ALA A 96 11.22 0.45 9.54
CA ALA A 96 9.80 0.28 9.80
C ALA A 96 9.11 -0.09 8.49
N SER A 97 8.38 -1.20 8.49
CA SER A 97 7.76 -1.75 7.28
C SER A 97 6.41 -2.42 7.57
N VAL A 98 5.54 -2.42 6.57
CA VAL A 98 4.24 -3.08 6.58
C VAL A 98 4.14 -3.97 5.35
N ILE A 99 3.55 -5.16 5.51
CA ILE A 99 3.15 -6.03 4.41
C ILE A 99 1.66 -6.34 4.61
N ALA A 100 0.88 -6.13 3.56
CA ALA A 100 -0.54 -6.41 3.51
C ALA A 100 -0.84 -7.35 2.34
N ASP A 101 -1.53 -8.44 2.61
CA ASP A 101 -1.96 -9.42 1.62
C ASP A 101 -3.48 -9.33 1.46
N GLY A 102 -3.98 -9.46 0.25
CA GLY A 102 -5.41 -9.38 -0.02
C GLY A 102 -5.75 -9.54 -1.48
N GLU A 103 -6.89 -9.00 -1.87
CA GLU A 103 -7.40 -9.07 -3.23
C GLU A 103 -7.69 -7.67 -3.78
N ILE A 104 -7.34 -7.46 -5.04
CA ILE A 104 -7.62 -6.24 -5.78
C ILE A 104 -9.01 -6.32 -6.42
N SER A 105 -9.76 -5.22 -6.33
CA SER A 105 -10.95 -4.96 -7.13
C SER A 105 -10.85 -3.58 -7.79
N GLU A 106 -11.50 -3.41 -8.95
CA GLU A 106 -11.62 -2.11 -9.60
C GLU A 106 -12.88 -1.39 -9.10
N LEU A 107 -12.75 -0.12 -8.72
CA LEU A 107 -13.89 0.74 -8.43
C LEU A 107 -14.48 1.25 -9.74
N THR A 108 -15.80 1.17 -9.89
CA THR A 108 -16.47 1.44 -11.17
C THR A 108 -17.29 2.72 -11.19
N THR A 109 -17.87 3.11 -10.06
CA THR A 109 -18.71 4.31 -10.01
C THR A 109 -17.88 5.59 -9.87
N PRO A 110 -18.30 6.71 -10.48
CA PRO A 110 -17.61 7.99 -10.32
C PRO A 110 -17.45 8.42 -8.86
N ALA A 111 -18.47 8.17 -8.03
CA ALA A 111 -18.45 8.53 -6.61
C ALA A 111 -17.38 7.74 -5.82
N GLU A 112 -17.29 6.41 -6.03
CA GLU A 112 -16.25 5.58 -5.40
C GLU A 112 -14.84 5.98 -5.85
N LYS A 113 -14.68 6.26 -7.16
CA LYS A 113 -13.39 6.71 -7.71
C LYS A 113 -12.96 8.05 -7.10
N ALA A 114 -13.88 9.02 -7.01
CA ALA A 114 -13.60 10.32 -6.41
C ALA A 114 -13.22 10.19 -4.93
N ALA A 115 -13.96 9.41 -4.15
CA ALA A 115 -13.65 9.15 -2.74
C ALA A 115 -12.28 8.49 -2.55
N ALA A 116 -11.91 7.54 -3.39
CA ALA A 116 -10.60 6.90 -3.34
C ALA A 116 -9.46 7.84 -3.73
N LEU A 117 -9.68 8.71 -4.72
CA LEU A 117 -8.71 9.75 -5.08
C LEU A 117 -8.53 10.77 -3.95
N ASP A 118 -9.59 11.14 -3.25
CA ASP A 118 -9.49 11.98 -2.05
C ASP A 118 -8.61 11.34 -0.97
N LEU A 119 -8.75 10.03 -0.74
CA LEU A 119 -7.89 9.30 0.20
C LEU A 119 -6.41 9.33 -0.22
N ILE A 120 -6.13 9.19 -1.51
CA ILE A 120 -4.76 9.31 -2.04
C ILE A 120 -4.24 10.76 -1.84
N MET A 121 -5.02 11.76 -2.19
CA MET A 121 -4.64 13.17 -2.02
C MET A 121 -4.41 13.53 -0.55
N ASN A 122 -5.30 13.09 0.34
CA ASN A 122 -5.18 13.33 1.77
C ASN A 122 -3.93 12.66 2.37
N HIS A 123 -3.56 11.48 1.89
CA HIS A 123 -2.32 10.80 2.30
C HIS A 123 -1.08 11.66 2.02
N TYR A 124 -1.08 12.39 0.92
CA TYR A 124 0.04 13.29 0.53
C TYR A 124 -0.12 14.73 1.03
N GLY A 125 -1.02 14.97 1.99
CA GLY A 125 -1.15 16.25 2.69
C GLY A 125 -2.14 17.24 2.09
N ALA A 126 -2.85 16.89 1.03
CA ALA A 126 -3.94 17.70 0.49
C ALA A 126 -5.25 17.31 1.19
N ALA A 127 -5.67 18.10 2.19
CA ALA A 127 -6.87 17.80 2.98
C ALA A 127 -8.15 18.28 2.29
N GLY A 128 -9.20 17.44 2.29
CA GLY A 128 -10.54 17.80 1.84
C GLY A 128 -11.12 16.85 0.80
N HIS A 129 -12.15 17.38 0.11
CA HIS A 129 -12.77 16.76 -1.04
C HIS A 129 -12.47 17.58 -2.28
N PHE A 130 -12.19 16.92 -3.38
CA PHE A 130 -11.78 17.54 -4.62
C PHE A 130 -12.79 17.26 -5.73
N ASP A 131 -12.91 18.21 -6.66
CA ASP A 131 -13.69 18.00 -7.88
C ASP A 131 -12.82 17.33 -8.94
N TYR A 132 -13.30 16.18 -9.42
CA TYR A 132 -12.64 15.43 -10.48
C TYR A 132 -13.51 15.46 -11.75
N PRO A 133 -13.02 16.01 -12.86
CA PRO A 133 -13.78 16.04 -14.11
C PRO A 133 -14.15 14.63 -14.59
N ALA A 134 -15.38 14.42 -15.02
CA ALA A 134 -15.87 13.13 -15.48
C ALA A 134 -14.95 12.44 -16.53
N PRO A 135 -14.43 13.16 -17.56
CA PRO A 135 -13.51 12.56 -18.51
C PRO A 135 -12.21 12.04 -17.91
N MET A 136 -11.76 12.63 -16.78
CA MET A 136 -10.57 12.18 -16.05
C MET A 136 -10.89 10.89 -15.29
N LEU A 137 -12.03 10.83 -14.59
CA LEU A 137 -12.47 9.63 -13.88
C LEU A 137 -12.69 8.44 -14.82
N GLU A 138 -13.22 8.67 -16.02
CA GLU A 138 -13.41 7.65 -17.05
C GLU A 138 -12.09 7.04 -17.52
N ARG A 139 -11.04 7.85 -17.66
CA ARG A 139 -9.71 7.45 -18.14
C ARG A 139 -8.77 7.00 -17.02
N THR A 140 -9.26 6.90 -15.79
CA THR A 140 -8.47 6.48 -14.63
C THR A 140 -9.05 5.21 -14.03
N ALA A 141 -8.26 4.15 -13.97
CA ALA A 141 -8.58 3.00 -13.16
C ALA A 141 -8.26 3.29 -11.68
N ILE A 142 -9.17 2.96 -10.81
CA ILE A 142 -8.95 2.99 -9.37
C ILE A 142 -9.05 1.56 -8.84
N LEU A 143 -7.97 1.12 -8.21
CA LEU A 143 -7.85 -0.20 -7.62
C LEU A 143 -8.01 -0.10 -6.11
N LYS A 144 -8.81 -0.99 -5.53
CA LYS A 144 -8.93 -1.19 -4.09
C LYS A 144 -8.31 -2.54 -3.73
N LEU A 145 -7.32 -2.55 -2.83
CA LEU A 145 -6.84 -3.77 -2.17
C LEU A 145 -7.63 -3.94 -0.87
N THR A 146 -8.49 -4.95 -0.83
CA THR A 146 -9.16 -5.38 0.40
C THR A 146 -8.22 -6.31 1.14
N VAL A 147 -7.75 -5.88 2.30
CA VAL A 147 -6.70 -6.59 3.05
C VAL A 147 -7.29 -7.76 3.83
N ALA A 148 -6.76 -8.95 3.60
CA ALA A 148 -7.09 -10.16 4.35
C ALA A 148 -6.15 -10.37 5.56
N SER A 149 -4.89 -9.97 5.42
CA SER A 149 -3.92 -10.00 6.52
C SER A 149 -2.93 -8.84 6.41
N VAL A 150 -2.57 -8.25 7.54
CA VAL A 150 -1.56 -7.20 7.62
C VAL A 150 -0.57 -7.50 8.73
N SER A 151 0.69 -7.20 8.48
CA SER A 151 1.75 -7.30 9.48
C SER A 151 2.71 -6.12 9.39
N GLY A 152 3.07 -5.57 10.53
CA GLY A 152 4.08 -4.53 10.65
C GLY A 152 5.30 -5.03 11.40
N LYS A 153 6.47 -4.50 11.04
CA LYS A 153 7.73 -4.76 11.75
C LYS A 153 8.55 -3.49 11.86
N SER A 154 9.13 -3.30 13.03
CA SER A 154 10.09 -2.23 13.28
C SER A 154 11.20 -2.72 14.19
N ASN A 155 12.39 -2.19 14.01
CA ASN A 155 13.48 -2.26 14.97
C ASN A 155 14.02 -0.87 15.35
N CYS A 156 13.24 0.16 15.08
CA CYS A 156 13.49 1.49 15.61
C CYS A 156 13.25 1.48 17.13
N ARG A 157 14.27 1.80 17.91
CA ARG A 157 14.19 2.05 19.35
C ARG A 157 14.22 3.55 19.61
#